data_78fff0c868b18c014734ae266b205f54
#
_entry.id   78fff0c868b18c014734ae266b205f54
#
_cell.length_a   1.000
_cell.length_b   1.000
_cell.length_c   1.000
_cell.angle_alpha   90.00
_cell.angle_beta   90.00
_cell.angle_gamma   90.00
#
_symmetry.space_group_name_H-M   'P 1'
#
loop_
_entity.id
_entity.type
_entity.pdbx_description
1 polymer ?
#
loop_
_entity_poly.entity_id
_entity_poly.type
_entity_poly.pdbx_seq_one_letter_code
_entity_poly.pdbx_strand_id
1 'polypeptide(L)'
;VTLCHSKNTNLKELCLQADIIVAALGKVSFLTADMVKENAIVIDVGITRVKDDSKKSGFAIKGDVDFENVAPKTSYITPVPGGVGLMTIAALLKNTYQACVNNQNQ
;
A
#
# COMPACT_ATOMS: atom_id res chain seq x y z
N VAL A 1 4.62 -16.43 -0.45
CA VAL A 1 3.60 -15.35 -0.38
C VAL A 1 2.41 -15.82 0.40
N THR A 2 1.97 -15.01 1.36
CA THR A 2 0.76 -15.27 2.14
C THR A 2 -0.31 -14.26 1.75
N LEU A 3 -1.43 -14.74 1.25
CA LEU A 3 -2.57 -13.90 0.89
C LEU A 3 -3.57 -13.88 2.05
N CYS A 4 -3.90 -12.67 2.53
CA CYS A 4 -4.80 -12.47 3.65
C CYS A 4 -6.06 -11.70 3.23
N HIS A 5 -7.15 -11.94 3.95
CA HIS A 5 -8.43 -11.26 3.72
C HIS A 5 -9.20 -11.11 5.03
N SER A 6 -10.37 -10.50 4.98
CA SER A 6 -11.17 -10.14 6.15
C SER A 6 -11.60 -11.34 7.03
N LYS A 7 -11.58 -12.54 6.48
CA LYS A 7 -11.94 -13.77 7.22
C LYS A 7 -10.76 -14.44 7.92
N ASN A 8 -9.55 -13.92 7.77
CA ASN A 8 -8.40 -14.44 8.51
C ASN A 8 -8.51 -14.05 9.99
N THR A 9 -8.43 -15.04 10.88
CA THR A 9 -8.53 -14.82 12.32
C THR A 9 -7.19 -14.46 12.97
N ASN A 10 -6.08 -14.77 12.30
CA ASN A 10 -4.72 -14.58 12.78
C ASN A 10 -3.94 -13.53 11.96
N LEU A 11 -4.62 -12.53 11.45
CA LEU A 11 -4.03 -11.53 10.55
C LEU A 11 -2.82 -10.81 11.18
N LYS A 12 -2.95 -10.39 12.44
CA LYS A 12 -1.87 -9.71 13.15
C LYS A 12 -0.61 -10.58 13.25
N GLU A 13 -0.76 -11.84 13.57
CA GLU A 13 0.36 -12.77 13.68
C GLU A 13 1.04 -12.99 12.33
N LEU A 14 0.28 -13.12 11.26
CA LEU A 14 0.81 -13.25 9.90
C LEU A 14 1.57 -11.98 9.48
N CYS A 15 1.04 -10.81 9.77
CA CYS A 15 1.70 -9.54 9.48
C CYS A 15 3.02 -9.39 10.25
N LEU A 16 3.06 -9.80 11.51
CA LEU A 16 4.28 -9.72 12.33
C LEU A 16 5.41 -10.62 11.84
N GLN A 17 5.10 -11.67 11.07
CA GLN A 17 6.09 -12.56 10.47
C GLN A 17 6.59 -12.07 9.10
N ALA A 18 5.89 -11.12 8.50
CA ALA A 18 6.18 -10.69 7.14
C ALA A 18 7.37 -9.73 7.08
N ASP A 19 8.27 -9.97 6.17
CA ASP A 19 9.37 -9.06 5.83
C ASP A 19 8.87 -7.91 4.95
N ILE A 20 7.92 -8.20 4.08
CA ILE A 20 7.30 -7.24 3.17
C ILE A 20 5.78 -7.37 3.32
N ILE A 21 5.12 -6.26 3.58
CA ILE A 21 3.66 -6.19 3.67
C ILE A 21 3.14 -5.31 2.55
N VAL A 22 2.19 -5.83 1.78
CA VAL A 22 1.43 -5.05 0.79
C VAL A 22 0.02 -4.85 1.33
N ALA A 23 -0.32 -3.61 1.66
CA ALA A 23 -1.63 -3.25 2.20
C ALA A 23 -2.54 -2.75 1.07
N ALA A 24 -3.60 -3.49 0.79
CA ALA A 24 -4.54 -3.21 -0.29
C ALA A 24 -5.97 -3.55 0.14
N LEU A 25 -6.45 -2.91 1.21
CA LEU A 25 -7.71 -3.23 1.89
C LEU A 25 -8.83 -2.23 1.58
N GLY A 26 -8.45 -0.97 1.34
CA GLY A 26 -9.42 0.12 1.23
C GLY A 26 -9.98 0.58 2.58
N LYS A 27 -9.23 0.38 3.67
CA LYS A 27 -9.59 0.81 5.03
C LYS A 27 -8.51 1.71 5.60
N VAL A 28 -8.85 2.96 5.85
CA VAL A 28 -7.90 3.99 6.33
C VAL A 28 -7.25 3.55 7.64
N SER A 29 -5.92 3.63 7.66
CA SER A 29 -5.08 3.37 8.84
C SER A 29 -5.34 2.00 9.52
N PHE A 30 -5.69 1.00 8.72
CA PHE A 30 -5.94 -0.35 9.21
C PHE A 30 -4.67 -1.02 9.74
N LEU A 31 -3.57 -0.93 8.99
CA LEU A 31 -2.29 -1.51 9.40
C LEU A 31 -1.62 -0.60 10.41
N THR A 32 -1.54 -1.07 11.64
CA THR A 32 -0.99 -0.31 12.78
C THR A 32 0.40 -0.81 13.15
N ALA A 33 1.13 -0.04 13.97
CA ALA A 33 2.51 -0.35 14.34
C ALA A 33 2.67 -1.69 15.06
N ASP A 34 1.67 -2.11 15.82
CA ASP A 34 1.68 -3.39 16.53
C ASP A 34 1.50 -4.61 15.61
N MET A 35 1.17 -4.39 14.34
CA MET A 35 1.03 -5.44 13.32
C MET A 35 2.28 -5.59 12.45
N VAL A 36 3.28 -4.74 12.62
CA VAL A 36 4.46 -4.68 11.75
C VAL A 36 5.70 -4.98 12.59
N LYS A 37 6.57 -5.88 12.09
CA LYS A 37 7.84 -6.13 12.77
C LYS A 37 8.88 -5.05 12.47
N GLU A 38 9.91 -4.94 13.30
CA GLU A 38 11.03 -4.03 13.08
C GLU A 38 11.69 -4.26 11.72
N ASN A 39 12.03 -3.17 11.05
CA ASN A 39 12.73 -3.17 9.76
C ASN A 39 11.94 -3.80 8.60
N ALA A 40 10.65 -4.01 8.74
CA ALA A 40 9.81 -4.49 7.64
C ALA A 40 9.73 -3.45 6.52
N ILE A 41 9.41 -3.93 5.33
CA ILE A 41 9.08 -3.07 4.17
C ILE A 41 7.56 -3.04 4.03
N VAL A 42 6.98 -1.85 3.95
CA VAL A 42 5.53 -1.69 3.83
C VAL A 42 5.18 -0.94 2.56
N ILE A 43 4.35 -1.55 1.74
CA ILE A 43 3.84 -0.98 0.49
C ILE A 43 2.35 -0.73 0.66
N ASP A 44 1.97 0.55 0.71
CA ASP A 44 0.58 0.98 0.88
C ASP A 44 -0.04 1.27 -0.47
N VAL A 45 -0.97 0.42 -0.90
CA VAL A 45 -1.72 0.55 -2.15
C VAL A 45 -3.05 1.27 -1.90
N GLY A 46 -3.44 1.45 -0.64
CA GLY A 46 -4.72 2.05 -0.28
C GLY A 46 -4.84 3.51 -0.73
N ILE A 47 -5.98 3.87 -1.27
CA ILE A 47 -6.34 5.25 -1.61
C ILE A 47 -7.78 5.47 -1.19
N THR A 48 -7.98 6.25 -0.14
CA THR A 48 -9.32 6.59 0.36
C THR A 48 -9.43 8.09 0.55
N ARG A 49 -10.51 8.67 0.00
CA ARG A 49 -10.82 10.08 0.23
C ARG A 49 -11.51 10.23 1.57
N VAL A 50 -10.94 11.07 2.43
CA VAL A 50 -11.56 11.44 3.70
C VAL A 50 -11.84 12.92 3.71
N LYS A 51 -12.92 13.33 4.39
CA LYS A 51 -13.29 14.72 4.52
C LYS A 51 -12.23 15.47 5.33
N ASP A 52 -11.75 16.59 4.80
CA ASP A 52 -10.74 17.43 5.46
C ASP A 52 -11.01 18.90 5.12
N ASP A 53 -11.61 19.61 6.06
CA ASP A 53 -12.01 21.00 5.89
C ASP A 53 -10.81 21.97 5.85
N SER A 54 -9.61 21.51 6.25
CA SER A 54 -8.38 22.31 6.16
C SER A 54 -7.84 22.43 4.74
N LYS A 55 -8.32 21.62 3.80
CA LYS A 55 -7.89 21.60 2.41
C LYS A 55 -8.86 22.31 1.49
N LYS A 56 -8.34 22.99 0.46
CA LYS A 56 -9.17 23.70 -0.53
C LYS A 56 -10.17 22.78 -1.22
N SER A 57 -9.80 21.53 -1.47
CA SER A 57 -10.68 20.55 -2.10
C SER A 57 -11.74 19.97 -1.15
N GLY A 58 -11.62 20.21 0.16
CA GLY A 58 -12.46 19.62 1.20
C GLY A 58 -12.16 18.16 1.51
N PHE A 59 -11.12 17.58 0.89
CA PHE A 59 -10.78 16.16 1.04
C PHE A 59 -9.27 15.96 1.15
N ALA A 60 -8.88 14.92 1.89
CA ALA A 60 -7.53 14.40 1.92
C ALA A 60 -7.50 12.96 1.38
N ILE A 61 -6.36 12.54 0.86
CA ILE A 61 -6.14 11.17 0.44
C ILE A 61 -5.38 10.45 1.56
N LYS A 62 -5.92 9.33 2.02
CA LYS A 62 -5.31 8.50 3.06
C LYS A 62 -5.12 7.07 2.55
N GLY A 63 -4.05 6.43 3.02
CA GLY A 63 -3.77 5.04 2.75
C GLY A 63 -4.32 4.09 3.81
N ASP A 64 -4.02 2.82 3.65
CA ASP A 64 -4.44 1.74 4.55
C ASP A 64 -3.49 1.59 5.75
N VAL A 65 -2.35 2.28 5.76
CA VAL A 65 -1.34 2.20 6.81
C VAL A 65 -1.40 3.42 7.70
N ASP A 66 -1.30 3.22 9.01
CA ASP A 66 -1.08 4.29 9.99
C ASP A 66 0.36 4.79 9.86
N PHE A 67 0.59 5.65 8.88
CA PHE A 67 1.92 6.06 8.44
C PHE A 67 2.77 6.64 9.57
N GLU A 68 2.20 7.50 10.40
CA GLU A 68 2.95 8.21 11.44
C GLU A 68 3.55 7.26 12.47
N ASN A 69 2.83 6.20 12.83
CA ASN A 69 3.26 5.23 13.83
C ASN A 69 4.03 4.04 13.22
N VAL A 70 3.78 3.71 11.97
CA VAL A 70 4.43 2.58 11.29
C VAL A 70 5.78 2.98 10.69
N ALA A 71 5.89 4.17 10.10
CA ALA A 71 7.10 4.61 9.40
C ALA A 71 8.38 4.52 10.24
N PRO A 72 8.41 4.95 11.50
CA PRO A 72 9.63 4.86 12.32
C PRO A 72 10.12 3.42 12.54
N LYS A 73 9.25 2.45 12.39
CA LYS A 73 9.53 1.03 12.63
C LYS A 73 10.02 0.30 11.39
N THR A 74 9.72 0.82 10.20
CA THR A 74 10.02 0.19 8.91
C THR A 74 11.39 0.57 8.38
N SER A 75 11.98 -0.29 7.54
CA SER A 75 13.17 0.06 6.75
C SER A 75 12.79 0.89 5.52
N TYR A 76 11.66 0.57 4.89
CA TYR A 76 11.09 1.31 3.77
C TYR A 76 9.58 1.32 3.89
N ILE A 77 8.96 2.42 3.54
CA ILE A 77 7.50 2.57 3.51
C ILE A 77 7.11 3.54 2.39
N THR A 78 6.07 3.20 1.63
CA THR A 78 5.54 4.09 0.61
C THR A 78 4.57 5.11 1.24
N PRO A 79 4.66 6.39 0.88
CA PRO A 79 3.68 7.38 1.32
C PRO A 79 2.38 7.29 0.52
N VAL A 80 1.30 7.86 1.05
CA VAL A 80 0.05 8.10 0.33
C VAL A 80 -0.42 9.52 0.64
N PRO A 81 -0.64 10.36 -0.37
CA PRO A 81 -0.35 10.18 -1.81
C PRO A 81 1.14 10.30 -2.14
N GLY A 82 1.49 10.04 -3.40
CA GLY A 82 2.85 10.23 -3.91
C GLY A 82 3.74 8.99 -3.87
N GLY A 83 3.16 7.82 -3.57
CA GLY A 83 3.86 6.53 -3.55
C GLY A 83 3.49 5.63 -4.74
N VAL A 84 2.79 4.54 -4.43
CA VAL A 84 2.44 3.48 -5.40
C VAL A 84 1.65 4.00 -6.60
N GLY A 85 0.80 5.03 -6.42
CA GLY A 85 0.00 5.58 -7.51
C GLY A 85 0.83 6.03 -8.70
N LEU A 86 1.99 6.65 -8.47
CA LEU A 86 2.92 7.07 -9.53
C LEU A 86 3.55 5.88 -10.25
N MET A 87 3.88 4.83 -9.51
CA MET A 87 4.44 3.60 -10.06
C MET A 87 3.40 2.80 -10.86
N THR A 88 2.13 2.89 -10.49
CA THR A 88 1.04 2.24 -11.23
C THR A 88 0.97 2.75 -12.67
N ILE A 89 1.09 4.06 -12.87
CA ILE A 89 1.10 4.66 -14.21
C ILE A 89 2.32 4.21 -15.00
N ALA A 90 3.51 4.23 -14.39
CA ALA A 90 4.74 3.76 -15.02
C ALA A 90 4.66 2.28 -15.42
N ALA A 91 4.11 1.44 -14.54
CA ALA A 91 3.91 0.02 -14.82
C ALA A 91 2.91 -0.22 -15.95
N LEU A 92 1.85 0.59 -16.04
CA LEU A 92 0.87 0.50 -17.14
C LEU A 92 1.53 0.80 -18.48
N LEU A 93 2.33 1.85 -18.57
CA LEU A 93 3.07 2.20 -19.80
C LEU A 93 4.03 1.08 -20.19
N LYS A 94 4.79 0.57 -19.24
CA LYS A 94 5.72 -0.54 -19.47
C LYS A 94 5.00 -1.80 -19.96
N ASN A 95 3.91 -2.18 -19.31
CA ASN A 95 3.13 -3.37 -19.65
C ASN A 95 2.48 -3.23 -21.04
N THR A 96 2.00 -2.04 -21.38
CA THR A 96 1.43 -1.75 -22.71
C THR A 96 2.48 -1.92 -23.80
N TYR A 97 3.67 -1.38 -23.58
CA TYR A 97 4.80 -1.55 -24.50
C TYR A 97 5.16 -3.04 -24.65
N GLN A 98 5.28 -3.77 -23.53
CA GLN A 98 5.65 -5.17 -23.55
C GLN A 98 4.60 -6.02 -24.28
N ALA A 99 3.33 -5.73 -24.07
CA ALA A 99 2.25 -6.42 -24.80
C ALA A 99 2.34 -6.20 -26.31
N CYS A 100 2.67 -4.99 -26.74
CA CYS A 100 2.88 -4.69 -28.15
C CYS A 100 4.05 -5.49 -28.73
N VAL A 101 5.19 -5.54 -28.04
CA VAL A 101 6.36 -6.31 -28.45
C VAL A 101 6.03 -7.80 -28.53
N ASN A 102 5.32 -8.35 -27.56
CA ASN A 102 4.92 -9.75 -27.54
C ASN A 102 4.01 -10.10 -28.73
N ASN A 103 3.09 -9.21 -29.08
CA ASN A 103 2.19 -9.43 -30.23
C ASN A 103 2.94 -9.42 -31.56
N GLN A 104 3.98 -8.60 -31.69
CA GLN A 104 4.80 -8.56 -32.91
C GLN A 104 5.64 -9.82 -33.11
N ASN A 105 5.93 -10.55 -32.05
CA ASN A 105 6.75 -11.76 -32.06
C ASN A 105 5.94 -13.05 -32.27
N GLN A 106 4.64 -12.93 -32.46
CA GLN A 106 3.74 -14.10 -32.71
C GLN A 106 3.62 -14.44 -34.19
#